data_40c681a34adbfcb2fb9cf06baef6ff94
#
_entry.id   40c681a34adbfcb2fb9cf06baef6ff94
#
_cell.length_a   1.000
_cell.length_b   1.000
_cell.length_c   1.000
_cell.angle_alpha   90.00
_cell.angle_beta   90.00
_cell.angle_gamma   90.00
#
_symmetry.space_group_name_H-M   'P 1'
#
loop_
_entity.id
_entity.type
_entity.pdbx_description
1 polymer ?
#
loop_
_entity_poly.entity_id
_entity_poly.type
_entity_poly.pdbx_seq_one_letter_code
_entity_poly.pdbx_strand_id
1 'polypeptide(L)'
;EGNSSYFLLAVSDDSDPNGSWNKYRINVTSFDSNIDSPNLAVDDEVIYLAADFFSPDSYLVLCVDKSDALVGDSLEITQVSLSGSGNQSLGLPVTWDANSPQYLIQSSEGTGNGVNFNEIRLWSIENPLGTPSMVSHDLSVPTYAYPQHPAQQGTSVRPYLFEPRFWSCVQRGGSVWAVHHVNSSRARVRWYEIDMQGWPDSVSTPQLAQWGEIDAGSDVSTYFPSIAVDEDGNAAICFSRSSSSEYISMCEVRRQADDPSGEFQPMNFVRTSTSPATTGRWGDYSGAAASANNSG
;
A
#
# COMPACT_ATOMS: atom_id res chain seq x y z
N GLU A 1 -4.83 -33.12 -2.07
CA GLU A 1 -4.83 -31.88 -2.85
C GLU A 1 -3.42 -31.31 -2.76
N GLY A 2 -2.75 -31.18 -3.93
CA GLY A 2 -1.38 -30.70 -3.95
C GLY A 2 -1.31 -29.21 -3.55
N ASN A 3 -0.26 -28.81 -2.86
CA ASN A 3 0.03 -27.42 -2.56
C ASN A 3 0.26 -26.69 -3.89
N SER A 4 -0.67 -25.85 -4.28
CA SER A 4 -0.62 -25.09 -5.53
C SER A 4 -1.03 -23.64 -5.27
N SER A 5 -0.28 -22.69 -5.79
CA SER A 5 -0.53 -21.26 -5.67
C SER A 5 -0.95 -20.64 -6.99
N TYR A 6 -1.96 -19.78 -6.94
CA TYR A 6 -2.51 -19.12 -8.12
C TYR A 6 -2.87 -17.68 -7.83
N PHE A 7 -2.63 -16.79 -8.77
CA PHE A 7 -3.38 -15.54 -8.86
C PHE A 7 -4.69 -15.79 -9.61
N LEU A 8 -5.78 -15.23 -9.09
CA LEU A 8 -7.06 -15.18 -9.75
C LEU A 8 -7.32 -13.73 -10.14
N LEU A 9 -7.36 -13.46 -11.44
CA LEU A 9 -7.58 -12.13 -11.99
C LEU A 9 -8.92 -12.10 -12.72
N ALA A 10 -9.70 -11.05 -12.50
CA ALA A 10 -10.89 -10.76 -13.28
C ALA A 10 -10.83 -9.32 -13.78
N VAL A 11 -11.06 -9.11 -15.05
CA VAL A 11 -11.01 -7.82 -15.73
C VAL A 11 -12.35 -7.59 -16.42
N SER A 12 -13.00 -6.45 -16.16
CA SER A 12 -14.24 -6.07 -16.84
C SER A 12 -13.97 -5.85 -18.33
N ASP A 13 -14.86 -6.30 -19.18
CA ASP A 13 -14.76 -6.13 -20.63
C ASP A 13 -15.04 -4.68 -21.08
N ASP A 14 -15.65 -3.86 -20.19
CA ASP A 14 -15.90 -2.44 -20.43
C ASP A 14 -15.96 -1.66 -19.09
N SER A 15 -16.40 -0.41 -19.13
CA SER A 15 -16.52 0.46 -17.95
C SER A 15 -17.73 0.17 -17.03
N ASP A 16 -18.63 -0.76 -17.42
CA ASP A 16 -19.74 -1.19 -16.58
C ASP A 16 -19.35 -2.40 -15.71
N PRO A 17 -19.11 -2.21 -14.41
CA PRO A 17 -18.72 -3.32 -13.54
C PRO A 17 -19.82 -4.37 -13.31
N ASN A 18 -21.05 -4.12 -13.77
CA ASN A 18 -22.16 -5.09 -13.76
C ASN A 18 -22.22 -5.93 -15.04
N GLY A 19 -21.35 -5.64 -16.03
CA GLY A 19 -21.24 -6.35 -17.30
C GLY A 19 -20.53 -7.69 -17.20
N SER A 20 -19.86 -8.06 -18.28
CA SER A 20 -19.08 -9.30 -18.36
C SER A 20 -17.66 -9.12 -17.80
N TRP A 21 -17.08 -10.22 -17.35
CA TRP A 21 -15.73 -10.23 -16.81
C TRP A 21 -14.90 -11.34 -17.43
N ASN A 22 -13.76 -11.01 -17.99
CA ASN A 22 -12.72 -11.94 -18.39
C ASN A 22 -12.02 -12.47 -17.14
N LYS A 23 -11.89 -13.80 -17.01
CA LYS A 23 -11.41 -14.45 -15.78
C LYS A 23 -10.19 -15.31 -16.07
N TYR A 24 -9.13 -15.10 -15.30
CA TYR A 24 -7.85 -15.77 -15.48
C TYR A 24 -7.41 -16.46 -14.20
N ARG A 25 -6.75 -17.59 -14.37
CA ARG A 25 -6.11 -18.36 -13.31
C ARG A 25 -4.64 -18.55 -13.65
N ILE A 26 -3.78 -17.79 -13.01
CA ILE A 26 -2.34 -17.75 -13.27
C ILE A 26 -1.63 -18.63 -12.25
N ASN A 27 -0.99 -19.70 -12.73
CA ASN A 27 -0.30 -20.65 -11.87
C ASN A 27 1.09 -20.13 -11.52
N VAL A 28 1.36 -19.94 -10.23
CA VAL A 28 2.66 -19.49 -9.68
C VAL A 28 3.29 -20.53 -8.76
N THR A 29 2.79 -21.76 -8.77
CA THR A 29 3.29 -22.88 -7.92
C THR A 29 4.77 -23.18 -8.16
N SER A 30 5.30 -22.90 -9.35
CA SER A 30 6.73 -23.07 -9.66
C SER A 30 7.63 -22.13 -8.87
N PHE A 31 7.11 -21.01 -8.36
CA PHE A 31 7.85 -20.10 -7.49
C PHE A 31 7.73 -20.52 -6.03
N ASP A 32 6.51 -20.74 -5.55
CA ASP A 32 6.21 -21.29 -4.23
C ASP A 32 4.77 -21.80 -4.20
N SER A 33 4.54 -22.79 -3.34
CA SER A 33 3.20 -23.28 -3.02
C SER A 33 2.52 -22.51 -1.86
N ASN A 34 3.19 -21.52 -1.29
CA ASN A 34 2.70 -20.71 -0.18
C ASN A 34 2.98 -19.23 -0.45
N ILE A 35 1.92 -18.49 -0.76
CA ILE A 35 1.95 -17.06 -1.07
C ILE A 35 1.01 -16.29 -0.17
N ASP A 36 1.35 -15.03 0.15
CA ASP A 36 0.53 -14.14 0.99
C ASP A 36 0.63 -12.69 0.49
N SER A 37 -0.14 -11.81 1.12
CA SER A 37 -0.10 -10.35 0.88
C SER A 37 -0.28 -9.98 -0.60
N PRO A 38 -1.35 -10.44 -1.29
CA PRO A 38 -1.52 -10.11 -2.70
C PRO A 38 -1.77 -8.63 -2.90
N ASN A 39 -1.09 -8.05 -3.88
CA ASN A 39 -1.23 -6.66 -4.32
C ASN A 39 -1.60 -6.59 -5.79
N LEU A 40 -2.35 -5.55 -6.15
CA LEU A 40 -2.76 -5.23 -7.51
C LEU A 40 -2.47 -3.75 -7.80
N ALA A 41 -1.78 -3.49 -8.89
CA ALA A 41 -1.69 -2.16 -9.49
C ALA A 41 -1.97 -2.22 -10.99
N VAL A 42 -2.27 -1.08 -11.57
CA VAL A 42 -2.59 -0.95 -12.99
C VAL A 42 -2.06 0.39 -13.46
N ASP A 43 -1.47 0.40 -14.65
CA ASP A 43 -1.15 1.60 -15.40
C ASP A 43 -1.86 1.60 -16.77
N ASP A 44 -1.39 2.38 -17.73
CA ASP A 44 -2.00 2.47 -19.05
C ASP A 44 -1.89 1.17 -19.84
N GLU A 45 -0.81 0.40 -19.68
CA GLU A 45 -0.48 -0.76 -20.51
C GLU A 45 -0.43 -2.08 -19.74
N VAL A 46 -0.22 -2.05 -18.42
CA VAL A 46 0.14 -3.22 -17.62
C VAL A 46 -0.78 -3.41 -16.42
N ILE A 47 -1.11 -4.65 -16.11
CA ILE A 47 -1.68 -5.06 -14.83
C ILE A 47 -0.57 -5.75 -14.04
N TYR A 48 -0.27 -5.23 -12.85
CA TYR A 48 0.75 -5.78 -11.95
C TYR A 48 0.08 -6.60 -10.85
N LEU A 49 0.47 -7.85 -10.74
CA LEU A 49 0.05 -8.75 -9.67
C LEU A 49 1.28 -9.12 -8.84
N ALA A 50 1.25 -8.80 -7.56
CA ALA A 50 2.39 -9.07 -6.70
C ALA A 50 1.99 -9.82 -5.43
N ALA A 51 2.93 -10.55 -4.84
CA ALA A 51 2.74 -11.24 -3.56
C ALA A 51 4.08 -11.57 -2.90
N ASP A 52 4.01 -11.83 -1.60
CA ASP A 52 5.08 -12.42 -0.81
C ASP A 52 5.17 -13.93 -1.05
N PHE A 53 6.38 -14.44 -1.22
CA PHE A 53 6.72 -15.85 -1.35
C PHE A 53 7.66 -16.23 -0.22
N PHE A 54 7.38 -17.33 0.48
CA PHE A 54 8.09 -17.69 1.71
C PHE A 54 9.20 -18.72 1.51
N SER A 55 9.30 -19.34 0.33
CA SER A 55 10.30 -20.38 0.09
C SER A 55 10.80 -20.41 -1.37
N PRO A 56 11.86 -19.69 -1.76
CA PRO A 56 12.67 -18.79 -0.92
C PRO A 56 11.96 -17.46 -0.63
N ASP A 57 12.35 -16.81 0.46
CA ASP A 57 11.86 -15.48 0.79
C ASP A 57 12.06 -14.53 -0.40
N SER A 58 10.97 -14.06 -0.97
CA SER A 58 10.99 -13.19 -2.14
C SER A 58 9.67 -12.44 -2.31
N TYR A 59 9.73 -11.38 -3.09
CA TYR A 59 8.55 -10.65 -3.59
C TYR A 59 8.52 -10.80 -5.10
N LEU A 60 7.45 -11.35 -5.63
CA LEU A 60 7.24 -11.54 -7.06
C LEU A 60 6.26 -10.52 -7.60
N VAL A 61 6.58 -9.90 -8.72
CA VAL A 61 5.65 -9.08 -9.52
C VAL A 61 5.50 -9.72 -10.89
N LEU A 62 4.27 -10.06 -11.23
CA LEU A 62 3.87 -10.42 -12.59
C LEU A 62 3.41 -9.16 -13.31
N CYS A 63 3.92 -8.93 -14.50
CA CYS A 63 3.51 -7.86 -15.40
C CYS A 63 2.67 -8.50 -16.51
N VAL A 64 1.38 -8.21 -16.53
CA VAL A 64 0.41 -8.77 -17.46
C VAL A 64 0.05 -7.72 -18.50
N ASP A 65 0.13 -8.06 -19.79
CA ASP A 65 -0.35 -7.17 -20.85
C ASP A 65 -1.84 -6.87 -20.65
N LYS A 66 -2.16 -5.61 -20.41
CA LYS A 66 -3.53 -5.17 -20.15
C LYS A 66 -4.42 -5.30 -21.36
N SER A 67 -3.88 -5.16 -22.58
CA SER A 67 -4.65 -5.27 -23.81
C SER A 67 -5.22 -6.67 -24.02
N ASP A 68 -4.44 -7.71 -23.73
CA ASP A 68 -4.90 -9.11 -23.76
C ASP A 68 -6.01 -9.36 -22.73
N ALA A 69 -5.79 -8.85 -21.53
CA ALA A 69 -6.71 -9.03 -20.41
C ALA A 69 -8.09 -8.39 -20.67
N LEU A 70 -8.12 -7.24 -21.33
CA LEU A 70 -9.37 -6.53 -21.67
C LEU A 70 -10.21 -7.25 -22.72
N VAL A 71 -9.59 -7.95 -23.67
CA VAL A 71 -10.32 -8.65 -24.76
C VAL A 71 -10.56 -10.12 -24.48
N GLY A 72 -10.05 -10.66 -23.38
CA GLY A 72 -10.25 -12.06 -23.00
C GLY A 72 -9.32 -13.03 -23.71
N ASP A 73 -8.22 -12.55 -24.27
CA ASP A 73 -7.20 -13.37 -24.95
C ASP A 73 -6.28 -14.09 -23.95
N SER A 74 -5.38 -14.92 -24.48
CA SER A 74 -4.31 -15.54 -23.69
C SER A 74 -3.35 -14.46 -23.22
N LEU A 75 -3.11 -14.38 -21.91
CA LEU A 75 -2.26 -13.35 -21.34
C LEU A 75 -0.78 -13.51 -21.71
N GLU A 76 -0.16 -12.45 -22.21
CA GLU A 76 1.28 -12.30 -22.19
C GLU A 76 1.70 -11.83 -20.78
N ILE A 77 2.59 -12.61 -20.16
CA ILE A 77 3.02 -12.36 -18.77
C ILE A 77 4.54 -12.40 -18.71
N THR A 78 5.12 -11.33 -18.24
CA THR A 78 6.51 -11.26 -17.80
C THR A 78 6.59 -11.19 -16.28
N GLN A 79 7.79 -11.24 -15.71
CA GLN A 79 7.94 -11.23 -14.27
C GLN A 79 9.28 -10.65 -13.83
N VAL A 80 9.27 -10.08 -12.63
CA VAL A 80 10.48 -9.70 -11.92
C VAL A 80 10.33 -10.05 -10.44
N SER A 81 11.43 -10.40 -9.78
CA SER A 81 11.41 -10.76 -8.36
C SER A 81 12.55 -10.10 -7.60
N LEU A 82 12.27 -9.78 -6.35
CA LEU A 82 13.27 -9.41 -5.35
C LEU A 82 13.46 -10.59 -4.40
N SER A 83 14.66 -11.11 -4.32
CA SER A 83 15.00 -12.24 -3.44
C SER A 83 15.77 -11.78 -2.21
N GLY A 84 15.57 -12.46 -1.09
CA GLY A 84 16.25 -12.23 0.18
C GLY A 84 15.30 -11.77 1.29
N SER A 85 15.68 -12.08 2.54
CA SER A 85 14.95 -11.64 3.73
C SER A 85 14.87 -10.11 3.78
N GLY A 86 13.69 -9.58 4.07
CA GLY A 86 13.41 -8.15 4.08
C GLY A 86 12.84 -7.59 2.77
N ASN A 87 12.70 -8.42 1.71
CA ASN A 87 12.04 -8.04 0.47
C ASN A 87 10.61 -8.60 0.42
N GLN A 88 9.87 -8.44 1.49
CA GLN A 88 8.47 -8.83 1.61
C GLN A 88 7.60 -7.62 1.89
N SER A 89 6.29 -7.76 1.64
CA SER A 89 5.29 -6.75 2.00
C SER A 89 5.56 -5.36 1.43
N LEU A 90 5.98 -5.31 0.16
CA LEU A 90 6.16 -4.06 -0.55
C LEU A 90 4.81 -3.45 -0.91
N GLY A 91 4.69 -2.14 -0.76
CA GLY A 91 3.56 -1.39 -1.31
C GLY A 91 3.68 -1.26 -2.83
N LEU A 92 2.60 -1.57 -3.53
CA LEU A 92 2.49 -1.46 -4.98
C LEU A 92 1.44 -0.38 -5.30
N PRO A 93 1.85 0.86 -5.60
CA PRO A 93 0.91 1.94 -5.86
C PRO A 93 0.11 1.69 -7.14
N VAL A 94 -1.19 1.93 -7.08
CA VAL A 94 -1.98 2.16 -8.29
C VAL A 94 -1.55 3.49 -8.89
N THR A 95 -1.19 3.50 -10.19
CA THR A 95 -0.80 4.73 -10.87
C THR A 95 -1.95 5.33 -11.67
N TRP A 96 -2.05 6.66 -11.60
CA TRP A 96 -2.96 7.48 -12.39
C TRP A 96 -2.21 8.39 -13.37
N ASP A 97 -0.88 8.28 -13.38
CA ASP A 97 0.00 9.09 -14.22
C ASP A 97 0.30 8.35 -15.51
N ALA A 98 -0.13 8.91 -16.65
CA ALA A 98 0.17 8.34 -17.96
C ALA A 98 1.67 8.31 -18.23
N ASN A 99 2.14 7.23 -18.85
CA ASN A 99 3.55 7.02 -19.21
C ASN A 99 4.55 7.14 -18.06
N SER A 100 4.11 6.87 -16.84
CA SER A 100 4.96 6.87 -15.67
C SER A 100 5.44 5.45 -15.34
N PRO A 101 6.69 5.27 -14.88
CA PRO A 101 7.15 3.97 -14.39
C PRO A 101 6.27 3.45 -13.25
N GLN A 102 6.11 2.13 -13.15
CA GLN A 102 5.51 1.51 -11.97
C GLN A 102 6.53 1.48 -10.84
N TYR A 103 6.16 2.10 -9.72
CA TYR A 103 6.98 2.09 -8.52
C TYR A 103 6.53 1.03 -7.52
N LEU A 104 7.45 0.67 -6.61
CA LEU A 104 7.15 -0.02 -5.37
C LEU A 104 7.80 0.74 -4.22
N ILE A 105 7.22 0.61 -3.03
CA ILE A 105 7.73 1.25 -1.82
C ILE A 105 7.90 0.21 -0.71
N GLN A 106 9.03 0.26 -0.04
CA GLN A 106 9.39 -0.67 1.02
C GLN A 106 9.79 0.11 2.27
N SER A 107 9.24 -0.25 3.42
CA SER A 107 9.76 0.21 4.71
C SER A 107 11.01 -0.58 5.08
N SER A 108 11.90 0.02 5.84
CA SER A 108 13.00 -0.76 6.43
C SER A 108 12.45 -1.79 7.41
N GLU A 109 12.73 -3.05 7.14
CA GLU A 109 12.34 -4.18 7.98
C GLU A 109 13.52 -4.61 8.86
N GLY A 110 13.62 -4.03 10.03
CA GLY A 110 14.50 -4.57 11.06
C GLY A 110 13.76 -5.59 11.90
N THR A 111 14.44 -6.61 12.34
CA THR A 111 13.87 -7.63 13.22
C THR A 111 13.81 -7.14 14.66
N GLY A 112 12.62 -6.78 15.13
CA GLY A 112 12.35 -6.69 16.57
C GLY A 112 11.93 -5.31 17.11
N ASN A 113 11.26 -5.34 18.25
CA ASN A 113 10.89 -4.16 19.02
C ASN A 113 12.13 -3.35 19.44
N GLY A 114 12.10 -2.05 19.22
CA GLY A 114 13.15 -1.13 19.63
C GLY A 114 14.17 -0.78 18.55
N VAL A 115 14.04 -1.31 17.34
CA VAL A 115 14.83 -0.85 16.19
C VAL A 115 14.17 0.41 15.61
N ASN A 116 14.98 1.44 15.39
CA ASN A 116 14.56 2.67 14.74
C ASN A 116 15.02 2.67 13.29
N PHE A 117 14.15 3.09 12.40
CA PHE A 117 14.41 3.21 10.97
C PHE A 117 14.35 4.66 10.54
N ASN A 118 15.17 5.04 9.59
CA ASN A 118 15.23 6.39 9.04
C ASN A 118 15.33 6.41 7.51
N GLU A 119 15.01 5.29 6.89
CA GLU A 119 15.00 5.13 5.43
C GLU A 119 13.77 4.35 4.98
N ILE A 120 13.34 4.64 3.76
CA ILE A 120 12.45 3.83 2.95
C ILE A 120 13.12 3.55 1.61
N ARG A 121 12.83 2.43 0.99
CA ARG A 121 13.36 2.08 -0.32
C ARG A 121 12.28 2.17 -1.37
N LEU A 122 12.61 2.83 -2.45
CA LEU A 122 11.80 2.92 -3.66
C LEU A 122 12.39 1.98 -4.70
N TRP A 123 11.53 1.36 -5.48
CA TRP A 123 11.89 0.55 -6.64
C TRP A 123 11.12 1.08 -7.85
N SER A 124 11.71 0.99 -9.03
CA SER A 124 11.04 1.20 -10.31
C SER A 124 11.15 -0.05 -11.15
N ILE A 125 10.05 -0.46 -11.78
CA ILE A 125 10.02 -1.56 -12.74
C ILE A 125 10.29 -0.99 -14.12
N GLU A 126 11.39 -1.46 -14.72
CA GLU A 126 11.81 -1.08 -16.07
C GLU A 126 11.39 -2.15 -17.08
N ASN A 127 10.91 -1.72 -18.24
CA ASN A 127 10.56 -2.59 -19.38
C ASN A 127 9.61 -3.75 -19.02
N PRO A 128 8.46 -3.47 -18.40
CA PRO A 128 7.58 -4.50 -17.78
C PRO A 128 7.07 -5.56 -18.78
N LEU A 129 6.78 -5.22 -20.02
CA LEU A 129 6.31 -6.16 -21.05
C LEU A 129 7.43 -6.78 -21.90
N GLY A 130 8.70 -6.40 -21.65
CA GLY A 130 9.87 -6.95 -22.37
C GLY A 130 10.69 -7.89 -21.50
N THR A 131 11.84 -7.42 -21.06
CA THR A 131 12.71 -8.09 -20.07
C THR A 131 12.71 -7.23 -18.81
N PRO A 132 11.80 -7.49 -17.85
CA PRO A 132 11.67 -6.62 -16.68
C PRO A 132 12.93 -6.63 -15.81
N SER A 133 13.26 -5.46 -15.29
CA SER A 133 14.29 -5.29 -14.26
C SER A 133 13.82 -4.28 -13.23
N MET A 134 14.49 -4.22 -12.09
CA MET A 134 14.22 -3.24 -11.05
C MET A 134 15.47 -2.43 -10.73
N VAL A 135 15.28 -1.13 -10.60
CA VAL A 135 16.27 -0.21 -10.02
C VAL A 135 15.75 0.31 -8.69
N SER A 136 16.65 0.66 -7.79
CA SER A 136 16.24 1.12 -6.44
C SER A 136 16.90 2.42 -6.03
N HIS A 137 16.22 3.13 -5.13
CA HIS A 137 16.72 4.34 -4.47
C HIS A 137 16.32 4.34 -3.00
N ASP A 138 17.30 4.58 -2.11
CA ASP A 138 17.04 4.72 -0.68
C ASP A 138 16.79 6.19 -0.35
N LEU A 139 15.63 6.48 0.23
CA LEU A 139 15.19 7.82 0.61
C LEU A 139 15.22 7.98 2.11
N SER A 140 15.98 8.96 2.61
CA SER A 140 15.98 9.30 4.03
C SER A 140 14.66 9.91 4.46
N VAL A 141 14.11 9.41 5.58
CA VAL A 141 12.87 9.87 6.19
C VAL A 141 13.04 10.09 7.68
N PRO A 142 12.15 10.85 8.34
CA PRO A 142 12.15 10.95 9.79
C PRO A 142 12.04 9.59 10.47
N THR A 143 12.84 9.40 11.50
CA THR A 143 12.96 8.13 12.24
C THR A 143 11.61 7.61 12.69
N TYR A 144 11.39 6.32 12.53
CA TYR A 144 10.22 5.58 13.01
C TYR A 144 10.64 4.25 13.65
N ALA A 145 9.73 3.60 14.32
CA ALA A 145 9.99 2.32 14.97
C ALA A 145 8.83 1.35 14.75
N TYR A 146 9.07 0.11 15.13
CA TYR A 146 8.08 -0.97 15.07
C TYR A 146 6.83 -0.63 15.90
N PRO A 147 5.60 -0.74 15.34
CA PRO A 147 4.39 -0.32 16.03
C PRO A 147 4.08 -1.23 17.22
N GLN A 148 3.60 -0.63 18.30
CA GLN A 148 3.06 -1.38 19.44
C GLN A 148 1.59 -1.70 19.22
N HIS A 149 1.15 -2.90 19.61
CA HIS A 149 -0.25 -3.31 19.52
C HIS A 149 -1.12 -2.44 20.41
N PRO A 150 -2.11 -1.72 19.85
CA PRO A 150 -2.91 -0.76 20.59
C PRO A 150 -3.87 -1.43 21.57
N ALA A 151 -4.22 -0.71 22.62
CA ALA A 151 -5.33 -1.10 23.48
C ALA A 151 -6.67 -0.82 22.81
N GLN A 152 -7.71 -1.52 23.25
CA GLN A 152 -9.10 -1.21 22.99
C GLN A 152 -9.93 -1.34 24.27
N GLN A 153 -11.03 -0.62 24.36
CA GLN A 153 -11.91 -0.64 25.51
C GLN A 153 -12.56 -2.04 25.69
N GLY A 154 -12.72 -2.46 26.94
CA GLY A 154 -13.56 -3.60 27.30
C GLY A 154 -12.91 -4.98 27.13
N THR A 155 -11.64 -5.07 26.74
CA THR A 155 -10.92 -6.34 26.59
C THR A 155 -9.42 -6.16 26.71
N SER A 156 -8.70 -7.24 27.01
CA SER A 156 -7.24 -7.31 26.91
C SER A 156 -6.74 -7.70 25.53
N VAL A 157 -7.61 -8.10 24.61
CA VAL A 157 -7.27 -8.41 23.22
C VAL A 157 -6.79 -7.14 22.53
N ARG A 158 -5.65 -7.21 21.85
CA ARG A 158 -5.03 -6.09 21.13
C ARG A 158 -4.99 -6.40 19.63
N PRO A 159 -5.36 -5.45 18.77
CA PRO A 159 -5.11 -5.60 17.33
C PRO A 159 -3.62 -5.86 17.06
N TYR A 160 -3.32 -6.87 16.27
CA TYR A 160 -1.95 -7.22 15.89
C TYR A 160 -1.52 -6.38 14.69
N LEU A 161 -0.54 -5.50 14.87
CA LEU A 161 -0.19 -4.48 13.86
C LEU A 161 0.92 -4.89 12.89
N PHE A 162 1.48 -6.08 13.01
CA PHE A 162 2.60 -6.51 12.15
C PHE A 162 3.80 -5.53 12.20
N GLU A 163 4.69 -5.62 11.22
CA GLU A 163 5.77 -4.69 10.96
C GLU A 163 5.27 -3.37 10.33
N PRO A 164 6.11 -2.32 10.26
CA PRO A 164 5.72 -1.02 9.71
C PRO A 164 5.69 -1.00 8.18
N ARG A 165 5.06 -2.04 7.55
CA ARG A 165 4.86 -2.10 6.09
C ARG A 165 3.97 -0.97 5.59
N PHE A 166 4.09 -0.62 4.31
CA PHE A 166 3.15 0.27 3.68
C PHE A 166 1.84 -0.47 3.38
N TRP A 167 0.76 -0.01 4.03
CA TRP A 167 -0.56 -0.62 3.92
C TRP A 167 -1.31 -0.17 2.69
N SER A 168 -1.03 1.03 2.21
CA SER A 168 -1.64 1.58 1.01
C SER A 168 -0.73 2.65 0.42
N CYS A 169 -0.70 2.71 -0.91
CA CYS A 169 0.02 3.72 -1.65
C CYS A 169 -0.70 4.00 -2.98
N VAL A 170 -0.50 5.20 -3.50
CA VAL A 170 -1.01 5.65 -4.79
C VAL A 170 0.02 6.54 -5.46
N GLN A 171 0.12 6.45 -6.77
CA GLN A 171 0.97 7.30 -7.60
C GLN A 171 0.08 8.27 -8.37
N ARG A 172 0.31 9.56 -8.17
CA ARG A 172 -0.45 10.61 -8.86
C ARG A 172 0.30 11.93 -8.88
N GLY A 173 0.23 12.64 -10.02
CA GLY A 173 0.83 13.96 -10.19
C GLY A 173 2.36 13.96 -10.09
N GLY A 174 3.02 12.87 -10.49
CA GLY A 174 4.47 12.68 -10.37
C GLY A 174 4.97 12.35 -8.97
N SER A 175 4.05 12.14 -8.01
CA SER A 175 4.36 11.77 -6.63
C SER A 175 3.86 10.38 -6.28
N VAL A 176 4.58 9.69 -5.40
CA VAL A 176 4.10 8.50 -4.68
C VAL A 176 3.64 8.94 -3.30
N TRP A 177 2.36 8.70 -3.01
CA TRP A 177 1.75 8.90 -1.71
C TRP A 177 1.64 7.54 -1.02
N ALA A 178 2.10 7.46 0.22
CA ALA A 178 2.14 6.19 0.93
C ALA A 178 1.82 6.36 2.42
N VAL A 179 1.16 5.35 2.99
CA VAL A 179 0.75 5.33 4.40
C VAL A 179 1.11 4.02 5.06
N HIS A 180 1.59 4.13 6.28
CA HIS A 180 1.80 2.99 7.17
C HIS A 180 1.49 3.37 8.63
N HIS A 181 1.54 2.42 9.52
CA HIS A 181 1.51 2.71 10.95
C HIS A 181 2.88 2.43 11.57
N VAL A 182 3.32 3.34 12.42
CA VAL A 182 4.64 3.32 13.07
C VAL A 182 4.49 3.52 14.57
N ASN A 183 5.56 3.27 15.32
CA ASN A 183 5.61 3.68 16.71
C ASN A 183 6.28 5.05 16.83
N SER A 184 5.54 5.98 17.39
CA SER A 184 5.98 7.34 17.74
C SER A 184 5.45 7.67 19.14
N SER A 185 5.91 6.95 20.18
CA SER A 185 5.35 6.84 21.53
C SER A 185 4.15 5.87 21.65
N ARG A 186 3.39 5.64 20.60
CA ARG A 186 2.32 4.68 20.41
C ARG A 186 2.14 4.43 18.91
N ALA A 187 1.26 3.52 18.53
CA ALA A 187 0.96 3.33 17.12
C ALA A 187 0.27 4.58 16.54
N ARG A 188 0.83 5.13 15.47
CA ARG A 188 0.30 6.25 14.70
C ARG A 188 0.35 5.97 13.23
N VAL A 189 -0.67 6.38 12.50
CA VAL A 189 -0.63 6.46 11.06
C VAL A 189 0.34 7.57 10.67
N ARG A 190 1.31 7.22 9.83
CA ARG A 190 2.25 8.15 9.19
C ARG A 190 2.04 8.09 7.68
N TRP A 191 2.15 9.22 7.03
CA TRP A 191 2.00 9.37 5.60
C TRP A 191 3.18 10.13 5.01
N TYR A 192 3.41 9.91 3.73
CA TYR A 192 4.45 10.59 2.95
C TYR A 192 3.89 10.99 1.60
N GLU A 193 4.35 12.12 1.09
CA GLU A 193 4.35 12.49 -0.32
C GLU A 193 5.80 12.52 -0.78
N ILE A 194 6.10 11.72 -1.80
CA ILE A 194 7.44 11.58 -2.36
C ILE A 194 7.38 12.04 -3.81
N ASP A 195 7.99 13.19 -4.10
CA ASP A 195 8.13 13.68 -5.46
C ASP A 195 9.19 12.82 -6.19
N MET A 196 8.78 12.12 -7.23
CA MET A 196 9.61 11.17 -7.95
C MET A 196 10.59 11.86 -8.91
N GLN A 197 10.43 13.16 -9.21
CA GLN A 197 11.35 13.96 -10.05
C GLN A 197 11.64 13.33 -11.43
N GLY A 198 10.74 12.48 -11.93
CA GLY A 198 10.93 11.71 -13.16
C GLY A 198 11.99 10.59 -13.06
N TRP A 199 12.36 10.18 -11.83
CA TRP A 199 13.21 9.00 -11.62
C TRP A 199 12.50 7.72 -12.10
N PRO A 200 13.21 6.75 -12.71
CA PRO A 200 14.66 6.65 -12.92
C PRO A 200 15.17 7.29 -14.22
N ASP A 201 14.31 7.75 -15.09
CA ASP A 201 14.67 8.27 -16.42
C ASP A 201 15.36 9.65 -16.36
N SER A 202 15.20 10.38 -15.26
CA SER A 202 15.86 11.66 -15.04
C SER A 202 17.16 11.50 -14.23
N VAL A 203 18.03 12.52 -14.29
CA VAL A 203 19.22 12.62 -13.44
C VAL A 203 18.88 13.02 -11.99
N SER A 204 17.65 13.44 -11.76
CA SER A 204 17.14 13.78 -10.41
C SER A 204 16.77 12.53 -9.67
N THR A 205 16.80 12.60 -8.35
CA THR A 205 16.43 11.50 -7.45
C THR A 205 15.14 11.85 -6.70
N PRO A 206 14.35 10.85 -6.29
CA PRO A 206 13.18 11.07 -5.46
C PRO A 206 13.45 11.92 -4.23
N GLN A 207 12.52 12.80 -3.88
CA GLN A 207 12.61 13.71 -2.76
C GLN A 207 11.38 13.56 -1.84
N LEU A 208 11.60 13.59 -0.54
CA LEU A 208 10.51 13.69 0.44
C LEU A 208 9.91 15.10 0.37
N ALA A 209 8.78 15.24 -0.33
CA ALA A 209 8.11 16.53 -0.49
C ALA A 209 7.45 16.97 0.82
N GLN A 210 6.75 16.04 1.47
CA GLN A 210 6.16 16.26 2.80
C GLN A 210 5.82 14.94 3.49
N TRP A 211 5.58 15.02 4.79
CA TRP A 211 5.16 13.91 5.62
C TRP A 211 4.43 14.39 6.86
N GLY A 212 3.72 13.51 7.53
CA GLY A 212 3.08 13.82 8.80
C GLY A 212 2.58 12.58 9.53
N GLU A 213 2.13 12.77 10.77
CA GLU A 213 1.49 11.75 11.58
C GLU A 213 0.09 12.17 11.99
N ILE A 214 -0.83 11.20 12.05
CA ILE A 214 -2.19 11.46 12.51
C ILE A 214 -2.22 11.27 14.02
N ASP A 215 -2.31 12.38 14.76
CA ASP A 215 -2.44 12.40 16.21
C ASP A 215 -3.91 12.48 16.62
N ALA A 216 -4.41 11.42 17.25
CA ALA A 216 -5.78 11.34 17.73
C ALA A 216 -5.94 11.67 19.23
N GLY A 217 -4.88 12.19 19.88
CA GLY A 217 -4.85 12.50 21.30
C GLY A 217 -3.88 11.62 22.10
N SER A 218 -3.65 11.95 23.36
CA SER A 218 -2.53 11.42 24.16
C SER A 218 -2.53 9.90 24.35
N ASP A 219 -3.70 9.25 24.38
CA ASP A 219 -3.84 7.83 24.69
C ASP A 219 -4.45 7.02 23.54
N VAL A 220 -4.66 7.66 22.38
CA VAL A 220 -5.35 7.05 21.24
C VAL A 220 -4.34 6.64 20.18
N SER A 221 -4.37 5.38 19.78
CA SER A 221 -3.59 4.85 18.66
C SER A 221 -4.37 4.93 17.36
N THR A 222 -3.66 5.17 16.25
CA THR A 222 -4.20 5.13 14.87
C THR A 222 -3.42 4.11 14.05
N TYR A 223 -4.12 3.29 13.24
CA TYR A 223 -3.51 2.16 12.56
C TYR A 223 -4.37 1.63 11.41
N PHE A 224 -3.82 0.74 10.58
CA PHE A 224 -4.42 0.17 9.36
C PHE A 224 -4.98 1.24 8.43
N PRO A 225 -4.09 2.10 7.91
CA PRO A 225 -4.51 3.18 7.03
C PRO A 225 -4.70 2.71 5.59
N SER A 226 -5.53 3.47 4.84
CA SER A 226 -5.54 3.48 3.39
C SER A 226 -5.65 4.91 2.89
N ILE A 227 -5.00 5.23 1.76
CA ILE A 227 -4.92 6.57 1.18
C ILE A 227 -5.49 6.60 -0.23
N ALA A 228 -6.16 7.68 -0.56
CA ALA A 228 -6.50 8.05 -1.93
C ALA A 228 -6.12 9.51 -2.20
N VAL A 229 -5.75 9.80 -3.44
CA VAL A 229 -5.39 11.14 -3.92
C VAL A 229 -6.15 11.40 -5.21
N ASP A 230 -6.78 12.56 -5.34
CA ASP A 230 -7.50 12.96 -6.54
C ASP A 230 -6.59 13.70 -7.55
N GLU A 231 -7.13 14.12 -8.68
CA GLU A 231 -6.37 14.79 -9.75
C GLU A 231 -5.89 16.19 -9.38
N ASP A 232 -6.53 16.83 -8.41
CA ASP A 232 -6.14 18.14 -7.90
C ASP A 232 -5.06 18.05 -6.79
N GLY A 233 -4.65 16.83 -6.39
CA GLY A 233 -3.69 16.59 -5.31
C GLY A 233 -4.31 16.67 -3.91
N ASN A 234 -5.66 16.64 -3.81
CA ASN A 234 -6.31 16.49 -2.51
C ASN A 234 -6.20 15.04 -2.06
N ALA A 235 -5.95 14.81 -0.78
CA ALA A 235 -5.76 13.48 -0.24
C ALA A 235 -6.75 13.17 0.89
N ALA A 236 -7.15 11.90 0.97
CA ALA A 236 -7.94 11.37 2.08
C ALA A 236 -7.28 10.10 2.63
N ILE A 237 -7.23 9.97 3.96
CA ILE A 237 -6.74 8.77 4.63
C ILE A 237 -7.85 8.27 5.54
N CYS A 238 -8.26 7.01 5.35
CA CYS A 238 -9.10 6.30 6.31
C CYS A 238 -8.25 5.36 7.15
N PHE A 239 -8.64 5.16 8.40
CA PHE A 239 -7.87 4.35 9.35
C PHE A 239 -8.72 3.90 10.55
N SER A 240 -8.20 2.93 11.29
CA SER A 240 -8.76 2.53 12.58
C SER A 240 -8.13 3.31 13.72
N ARG A 241 -8.91 3.59 14.77
CA ARG A 241 -8.42 4.15 16.04
C ARG A 241 -8.98 3.41 17.24
N SER A 242 -8.23 3.36 18.33
CA SER A 242 -8.70 2.86 19.62
C SER A 242 -7.82 3.32 20.78
N SER A 243 -8.35 3.16 22.01
CA SER A 243 -7.60 3.36 23.26
C SER A 243 -8.16 2.44 24.35
N SER A 244 -7.59 2.48 25.56
CA SER A 244 -8.15 1.75 26.70
C SER A 244 -9.57 2.19 27.09
N SER A 245 -10.00 3.37 26.63
CA SER A 245 -11.34 3.96 26.88
C SER A 245 -12.20 4.07 25.62
N GLU A 246 -11.70 3.62 24.46
CA GLU A 246 -12.42 3.66 23.18
C GLU A 246 -12.39 2.29 22.50
N TYR A 247 -13.53 1.87 21.96
CA TYR A 247 -13.60 0.72 21.06
C TYR A 247 -12.94 1.06 19.73
N ILE A 248 -12.54 0.03 18.96
CA ILE A 248 -12.01 0.24 17.63
C ILE A 248 -13.05 0.93 16.76
N SER A 249 -12.72 2.07 16.22
CA SER A 249 -13.60 2.90 15.40
C SER A 249 -12.90 3.26 14.09
N MET A 250 -13.67 3.45 13.02
CA MET A 250 -13.18 3.90 11.73
C MET A 250 -13.25 5.42 11.64
N CYS A 251 -12.14 6.03 11.23
CA CYS A 251 -12.03 7.47 11.06
C CYS A 251 -11.45 7.82 9.69
N GLU A 252 -11.59 9.07 9.31
CA GLU A 252 -10.95 9.66 8.15
C GLU A 252 -10.36 11.03 8.49
N VAL A 253 -9.34 11.40 7.74
CA VAL A 253 -8.81 12.76 7.63
C VAL A 253 -8.69 13.13 6.16
N ARG A 254 -8.79 14.41 5.86
CA ARG A 254 -8.68 14.94 4.49
C ARG A 254 -7.71 16.11 4.46
N ARG A 255 -7.10 16.36 3.33
CA ARG A 255 -6.37 17.59 3.05
C ARG A 255 -6.67 18.07 1.65
N GLN A 256 -6.68 19.38 1.46
CA GLN A 256 -6.64 20.02 0.17
C GLN A 256 -5.17 20.18 -0.27
N ALA A 257 -4.91 20.26 -1.55
CA ALA A 257 -3.57 20.45 -2.08
C ALA A 257 -2.87 21.71 -1.52
N ASP A 258 -3.64 22.75 -1.20
CA ASP A 258 -3.17 24.04 -0.68
C ASP A 258 -3.18 24.13 0.87
N ASP A 259 -3.57 23.07 1.58
CA ASP A 259 -3.44 23.00 3.04
C ASP A 259 -1.95 23.06 3.46
N PRO A 260 -1.63 23.53 4.67
CA PRO A 260 -0.24 23.57 5.16
C PRO A 260 0.48 22.25 5.01
N SER A 261 1.77 22.31 4.61
CA SER A 261 2.59 21.10 4.45
C SER A 261 2.68 20.29 5.74
N GLY A 262 2.56 18.98 5.63
CA GLY A 262 2.64 18.05 6.75
C GLY A 262 1.36 17.92 7.58
N GLU A 263 0.27 18.59 7.21
CA GLU A 263 -0.97 18.62 7.98
C GLU A 263 -2.16 18.03 7.20
N PHE A 264 -3.04 17.38 7.93
CA PHE A 264 -4.38 17.01 7.50
C PHE A 264 -5.41 17.79 8.34
N GLN A 265 -6.58 18.01 7.78
CA GLN A 265 -7.72 18.66 8.46
C GLN A 265 -8.19 17.79 9.65
N PRO A 266 -9.01 18.34 10.55
CA PRO A 266 -9.49 17.61 11.72
C PRO A 266 -10.16 16.29 11.35
N MET A 267 -9.91 15.27 12.19
CA MET A 267 -10.43 13.92 12.04
C MET A 267 -11.95 13.86 12.15
N ASN A 268 -12.55 13.06 11.27
CA ASN A 268 -13.97 12.71 11.32
C ASN A 268 -14.17 11.23 11.67
N PHE A 269 -15.17 10.93 12.51
CA PHE A 269 -15.62 9.57 12.75
C PHE A 269 -16.54 9.11 11.61
N VAL A 270 -16.14 8.05 10.92
CA VAL A 270 -16.98 7.38 9.91
C VAL A 270 -17.91 6.38 10.59
N ARG A 271 -17.35 5.59 11.52
CA ARG A 271 -18.10 4.60 12.28
C ARG A 271 -17.51 4.38 13.66
N THR A 272 -18.32 4.51 14.70
CA THR A 272 -17.96 4.20 16.07
C THR A 272 -18.48 2.81 16.44
N SER A 273 -17.62 1.95 16.99
CA SER A 273 -18.03 0.66 17.53
C SER A 273 -18.63 0.81 18.92
N THR A 274 -19.45 -0.17 19.27
CA THR A 274 -20.14 -0.25 20.59
C THR A 274 -19.70 -1.46 21.41
N SER A 275 -18.75 -2.26 20.88
CA SER A 275 -18.22 -3.46 21.53
C SER A 275 -16.77 -3.70 21.10
N PRO A 276 -15.97 -4.43 21.91
CA PRO A 276 -14.60 -4.75 21.55
C PRO A 276 -14.53 -5.79 20.44
N ALA A 277 -13.46 -5.77 19.68
CA ALA A 277 -13.05 -6.90 18.84
C ALA A 277 -12.63 -8.07 19.73
N THR A 278 -13.05 -9.27 19.37
CA THR A 278 -12.81 -10.49 20.16
C THR A 278 -11.58 -11.26 19.72
N THR A 279 -10.97 -10.86 18.60
CA THR A 279 -9.72 -11.45 18.05
C THR A 279 -8.67 -10.38 17.84
N GLY A 280 -7.39 -10.77 17.86
CA GLY A 280 -6.27 -9.88 17.55
C GLY A 280 -6.13 -9.58 16.04
N ARG A 281 -6.74 -10.36 15.15
CA ARG A 281 -6.77 -10.11 13.70
C ARG A 281 -7.88 -9.11 13.40
N TRP A 282 -7.48 -7.92 13.01
CA TRP A 282 -8.37 -6.79 12.71
C TRP A 282 -7.74 -5.95 11.61
N GLY A 283 -8.50 -5.68 10.55
CA GLY A 283 -8.13 -4.67 9.56
C GLY A 283 -6.88 -5.00 8.73
N ASP A 284 -6.61 -6.26 8.48
CA ASP A 284 -5.45 -6.69 7.68
C ASP A 284 -5.44 -6.01 6.30
N TYR A 285 -6.61 -5.65 5.77
CA TYR A 285 -6.76 -4.93 4.50
C TYR A 285 -7.82 -3.85 4.64
N SER A 286 -7.52 -2.68 4.06
CA SER A 286 -8.44 -1.54 3.94
C SER A 286 -8.26 -0.93 2.56
N GLY A 287 -9.25 -0.19 2.08
CA GLY A 287 -9.20 0.43 0.76
C GLY A 287 -9.78 1.83 0.79
N ALA A 288 -9.10 2.74 0.10
CA ALA A 288 -9.59 4.05 -0.27
C ALA A 288 -9.39 4.23 -1.77
N ALA A 289 -10.31 4.88 -2.45
CA ALA A 289 -10.21 5.16 -3.87
C ALA A 289 -10.71 6.57 -4.15
N ALA A 290 -10.04 7.26 -5.08
CA ALA A 290 -10.53 8.49 -5.64
C ALA A 290 -11.70 8.21 -6.59
N SER A 291 -12.71 9.09 -6.62
CA SER A 291 -13.79 9.00 -7.63
C SER A 291 -13.22 9.32 -9.00
N ALA A 292 -13.57 8.54 -10.00
CA ALA A 292 -13.22 8.83 -11.40
C ALA A 292 -13.94 10.08 -11.94
N ASN A 293 -15.02 10.49 -11.27
CA ASN A 293 -15.79 11.69 -11.62
C ASN A 293 -15.59 12.73 -10.51
N ASN A 294 -14.78 13.75 -10.79
CA ASN A 294 -14.68 14.96 -9.95
C ASN A 294 -15.94 15.83 -10.04
N SER A 295 -17.12 15.24 -9.89
CA SER A 295 -18.35 15.95 -9.66
C SER A 295 -18.72 15.80 -8.19
N GLY A 296 -17.95 16.47 -7.35
CA GLY A 296 -18.20 16.59 -5.93
C GLY A 296 -19.12 17.73 -5.59
#